data_0d313add13963a2cc5789d67f908ddc2
#
_entry.id   0d313add13963a2cc5789d67f908ddc2
#
_cell.length_a   1.000
_cell.length_b   1.000
_cell.length_c   1.000
_cell.angle_alpha   90.00
_cell.angle_beta   90.00
_cell.angle_gamma   90.00
#
_symmetry.space_group_name_H-M   'P 1'
#
loop_
_entity.id
_entity.type
_entity.pdbx_description
1 polymer ?
#
loop_
_entity_poly.entity_id
_entity_poly.type
_entity_poly.pdbx_seq_one_letter_code
_entity_poly.pdbx_strand_id
1 'polypeptide(L)'
;MTKISGIFAASMSVLNNDLSLNVEKTIMHAEKLIDQGCHGTVIFGSTGQSQLIPISEKIDLLNNLSKSKYQDKHIIGTGLNSLGETINFMRIAISLNLNKFLIMPPAYYSYGDTEVLDFYSRIINSVPDCKIILYNFEKLSGYKFSLKCVETLVNKFPKQIVGIKDCLLYTSDAADEVS
;
A
#
# COMPACT_ATOMS: atom_id res chain seq x y z
N MET A 1 -16.84 7.88 -9.54
CA MET A 1 -15.65 7.31 -8.87
C MET A 1 -15.73 5.79 -8.96
N THR A 2 -14.75 5.13 -9.56
CA THR A 2 -14.70 3.66 -9.57
C THR A 2 -14.42 3.17 -8.15
N LYS A 3 -15.41 2.52 -7.54
CA LYS A 3 -15.29 1.92 -6.20
C LYS A 3 -14.27 0.78 -6.29
N ILE A 4 -13.29 0.77 -5.38
CA ILE A 4 -12.41 -0.40 -5.22
C ILE A 4 -13.27 -1.52 -4.64
N SER A 5 -13.45 -2.60 -5.39
CA SER A 5 -14.30 -3.73 -4.99
C SER A 5 -13.75 -5.03 -5.55
N GLY A 6 -14.03 -6.14 -4.87
CA GLY A 6 -13.57 -7.45 -5.25
C GLY A 6 -12.37 -7.94 -4.44
N ILE A 7 -11.69 -8.96 -4.95
CA ILE A 7 -10.56 -9.63 -4.30
C ILE A 7 -9.26 -9.03 -4.85
N PHE A 8 -8.44 -8.51 -3.96
CA PHE A 8 -7.10 -8.00 -4.26
C PHE A 8 -6.06 -8.89 -3.56
N ALA A 9 -5.22 -9.55 -4.33
CA ALA A 9 -4.18 -10.40 -3.79
C ALA A 9 -2.98 -9.55 -3.31
N ALA A 10 -2.45 -9.85 -2.13
CA ALA A 10 -1.17 -9.31 -1.67
C ALA A 10 -0.04 -10.01 -2.43
N SER A 11 0.51 -9.35 -3.45
CA SER A 11 1.56 -9.92 -4.32
C SER A 11 2.90 -9.98 -3.60
N MET A 12 3.65 -11.05 -3.85
CA MET A 12 5.04 -11.16 -3.43
C MET A 12 5.96 -10.34 -4.34
N SER A 13 7.08 -9.88 -3.80
CA SER A 13 8.23 -9.42 -4.58
C SER A 13 9.12 -10.62 -4.92
N VAL A 14 9.46 -10.79 -6.19
CA VAL A 14 10.38 -11.83 -6.64
C VAL A 14 11.79 -11.24 -6.64
N LEU A 15 12.71 -11.90 -5.95
CA LEU A 15 14.09 -11.45 -5.84
C LEU A 15 15.02 -12.28 -6.72
N ASN A 16 16.10 -11.68 -7.16
CA ASN A 16 17.24 -12.33 -7.78
C ASN A 16 18.11 -13.01 -6.70
N ASN A 17 19.12 -13.76 -7.11
CA ASN A 17 20.03 -14.45 -6.18
C ASN A 17 20.87 -13.49 -5.32
N ASP A 18 21.09 -12.26 -5.78
CA ASP A 18 21.78 -11.19 -5.06
C ASP A 18 20.83 -10.36 -4.17
N LEU A 19 19.57 -10.80 -4.02
CA LEU A 19 18.48 -10.16 -3.28
C LEU A 19 17.95 -8.85 -3.89
N SER A 20 18.41 -8.43 -5.05
CA SER A 20 17.80 -7.32 -5.79
C SER A 20 16.42 -7.71 -6.32
N LEU A 21 15.54 -6.72 -6.52
CA LEU A 21 14.19 -6.95 -7.04
C LEU A 21 14.24 -7.41 -8.50
N ASN A 22 13.65 -8.56 -8.80
CA ASN A 22 13.39 -8.96 -10.18
C ASN A 22 12.08 -8.29 -10.66
N VAL A 23 12.21 -7.15 -11.28
CA VAL A 23 11.08 -6.31 -11.72
C VAL A 23 10.14 -7.08 -12.64
N GLU A 24 10.68 -7.75 -13.67
CA GLU A 24 9.90 -8.48 -14.66
C GLU A 24 9.10 -9.62 -14.01
N LYS A 25 9.76 -10.47 -13.24
CA LYS A 25 9.09 -11.61 -12.56
C LYS A 25 8.09 -11.15 -11.51
N THR A 26 8.33 -10.02 -10.85
CA THR A 26 7.38 -9.45 -9.88
C THR A 26 6.10 -8.98 -10.58
N ILE A 27 6.22 -8.32 -11.73
CA ILE A 27 5.06 -7.90 -12.54
C ILE A 27 4.34 -9.13 -13.09
N MET A 28 5.05 -10.08 -13.67
CA MET A 28 4.47 -11.34 -14.18
C MET A 28 3.68 -12.08 -13.08
N HIS A 29 4.21 -12.14 -11.86
CA HIS A 29 3.53 -12.76 -10.74
C HIS A 29 2.23 -12.02 -10.39
N ALA A 30 2.26 -10.69 -10.32
CA ALA A 30 1.08 -9.87 -10.05
C ALA A 30 0.01 -10.01 -11.16
N GLU A 31 0.40 -10.00 -12.43
CA GLU A 31 -0.50 -10.18 -13.56
C GLU A 31 -1.12 -11.58 -13.59
N LYS A 32 -0.33 -12.63 -13.28
CA LYS A 32 -0.82 -14.00 -13.18
C LYS A 32 -1.94 -14.15 -12.14
N LEU A 33 -1.83 -13.46 -10.98
CA LEU A 33 -2.90 -13.46 -9.97
C LEU A 33 -4.20 -12.86 -10.52
N ILE A 34 -4.10 -11.82 -11.35
CA ILE A 34 -5.27 -11.21 -12.01
C ILE A 34 -5.84 -12.15 -13.07
N ASP A 35 -4.99 -12.77 -13.91
CA ASP A 35 -5.42 -13.77 -14.90
C ASP A 35 -6.10 -14.99 -14.26
N GLN A 36 -5.75 -15.32 -13.01
CA GLN A 36 -6.36 -16.39 -12.20
C GLN A 36 -7.65 -15.97 -11.48
N GLY A 37 -8.16 -14.75 -11.72
CA GLY A 37 -9.47 -14.31 -11.24
C GLY A 37 -9.45 -13.28 -10.12
N CYS A 38 -8.29 -12.80 -9.66
CA CYS A 38 -8.24 -11.65 -8.77
C CYS A 38 -8.67 -10.37 -9.49
N HIS A 39 -9.37 -9.49 -8.81
CA HIS A 39 -9.80 -8.20 -9.36
C HIS A 39 -8.63 -7.22 -9.48
N GLY A 40 -7.59 -7.43 -8.70
CA GLY A 40 -6.36 -6.67 -8.73
C GLY A 40 -5.33 -7.22 -7.75
N THR A 41 -4.22 -6.52 -7.60
CA THR A 41 -3.16 -6.89 -6.66
C THR A 41 -2.70 -5.69 -5.84
N VAL A 42 -2.11 -5.99 -4.68
CA VAL A 42 -1.38 -5.03 -3.86
C VAL A 42 0.10 -5.36 -3.97
N ILE A 43 0.85 -4.53 -4.66
CA ILE A 43 2.30 -4.64 -4.81
C ILE A 43 2.97 -3.84 -3.68
N PHE A 44 4.08 -4.32 -3.14
CA PHE A 44 4.78 -3.68 -2.04
C PHE A 44 3.95 -3.54 -0.74
N GLY A 45 3.05 -4.48 -0.47
CA GLY A 45 2.52 -4.70 0.88
C GLY A 45 3.55 -5.40 1.77
N SER A 46 3.16 -5.80 2.99
CA SER A 46 4.03 -6.57 3.90
C SER A 46 4.42 -7.93 3.31
N THR A 47 3.51 -8.61 2.61
CA THR A 47 3.80 -9.85 1.86
C THR A 47 4.86 -9.62 0.78
N GLY A 48 4.85 -8.46 0.13
CA GLY A 48 5.85 -8.05 -0.86
C GLY A 48 7.13 -7.47 -0.25
N GLN A 49 7.31 -7.57 1.06
CA GLN A 49 8.53 -7.15 1.78
C GLN A 49 8.96 -5.69 1.48
N SER A 50 7.99 -4.82 1.33
CA SER A 50 8.20 -3.44 0.84
C SER A 50 9.31 -2.68 1.53
N GLN A 51 9.46 -2.83 2.85
CA GLN A 51 10.48 -2.10 3.61
C GLN A 51 11.92 -2.58 3.34
N LEU A 52 12.07 -3.76 2.75
CA LEU A 52 13.37 -4.35 2.40
C LEU A 52 13.79 -4.05 0.96
N ILE A 53 12.88 -3.50 0.13
CA ILE A 53 13.17 -3.17 -1.27
C ILE A 53 13.68 -1.72 -1.35
N PRO A 54 14.87 -1.48 -1.94
CA PRO A 54 15.37 -0.13 -2.17
C PRO A 54 14.40 0.73 -2.97
N ILE A 55 14.35 2.03 -2.66
CA ILE A 55 13.42 2.95 -3.35
C ILE A 55 13.69 3.05 -4.85
N SER A 56 14.95 2.96 -5.27
CA SER A 56 15.33 2.93 -6.70
C SER A 56 14.68 1.76 -7.43
N GLU A 57 14.72 0.56 -6.84
CA GLU A 57 14.12 -0.65 -7.42
C GLU A 57 12.58 -0.57 -7.43
N LYS A 58 11.98 0.06 -6.41
CA LYS A 58 10.54 0.35 -6.42
C LYS A 58 10.17 1.27 -7.58
N ILE A 59 10.95 2.31 -7.83
CA ILE A 59 10.72 3.25 -8.93
C ILE A 59 10.88 2.53 -10.28
N ASP A 60 11.88 1.68 -10.44
CA ASP A 60 12.07 0.88 -11.65
C ASP A 60 10.86 -0.04 -11.90
N LEU A 61 10.30 -0.63 -10.84
CA LEU A 61 9.09 -1.42 -10.98
C LEU A 61 7.90 -0.54 -11.41
N LEU A 62 7.70 0.64 -10.85
CA LEU A 62 6.61 1.55 -11.26
C LEU A 62 6.71 1.92 -12.74
N ASN A 63 7.92 2.23 -13.23
CA ASN A 63 8.16 2.56 -14.65
C ASN A 63 7.76 1.42 -15.58
N ASN A 64 7.96 0.17 -15.19
CA ASN A 64 7.58 -0.99 -15.97
C ASN A 64 6.09 -1.34 -15.79
N LEU A 65 5.57 -1.25 -14.57
CA LEU A 65 4.18 -1.51 -14.24
C LEU A 65 3.22 -0.55 -14.96
N SER A 66 3.64 0.69 -15.20
CA SER A 66 2.86 1.68 -15.95
C SER A 66 2.58 1.28 -17.40
N LYS A 67 3.31 0.29 -17.91
CA LYS A 67 3.13 -0.28 -19.28
C LYS A 67 2.29 -1.56 -19.27
N SER A 68 1.90 -2.04 -18.09
CA SER A 68 1.09 -3.25 -17.94
C SER A 68 -0.33 -3.04 -18.48
N LYS A 69 -0.87 -4.08 -19.12
CA LYS A 69 -2.30 -4.13 -19.52
C LYS A 69 -3.26 -4.05 -18.31
N TYR A 70 -2.75 -4.29 -17.10
CA TYR A 70 -3.49 -4.26 -15.85
C TYR A 70 -3.10 -3.08 -14.96
N GLN A 71 -2.50 -2.04 -15.53
CA GLN A 71 -2.01 -0.87 -14.78
C GLN A 71 -3.01 -0.34 -13.75
N ASP A 72 -4.29 -0.24 -14.12
CA ASP A 72 -5.36 0.28 -13.27
C ASP A 72 -5.83 -0.69 -12.18
N LYS A 73 -5.37 -1.95 -12.19
CA LYS A 73 -5.75 -2.99 -11.23
C LYS A 73 -4.76 -3.15 -10.08
N HIS A 74 -3.71 -2.34 -10.04
CA HIS A 74 -2.70 -2.41 -8.99
C HIS A 74 -2.92 -1.33 -7.92
N ILE A 75 -2.70 -1.72 -6.67
CA ILE A 75 -2.59 -0.85 -5.50
C ILE A 75 -1.12 -0.90 -5.08
N ILE A 76 -0.51 0.25 -4.87
CA ILE A 76 0.91 0.35 -4.56
C ILE A 76 1.10 0.60 -3.07
N GLY A 77 1.74 -0.33 -2.38
CA GLY A 77 2.21 -0.11 -1.02
C GLY A 77 3.43 0.82 -1.03
N THR A 78 3.44 1.81 -0.17
CA THR A 78 4.62 2.70 -0.06
C THR A 78 5.72 2.03 0.74
N GLY A 79 5.39 1.47 1.91
CA GLY A 79 6.34 0.81 2.81
C GLY A 79 7.53 1.69 3.20
N LEU A 80 7.29 3.00 3.34
CA LEU A 80 8.31 4.00 3.65
C LEU A 80 7.96 4.71 4.96
N ASN A 81 8.95 4.93 5.82
CA ASN A 81 8.81 5.67 7.07
C ASN A 81 9.06 7.17 6.89
N SER A 82 9.86 7.56 5.92
CA SER A 82 10.15 8.96 5.62
C SER A 82 8.96 9.60 4.90
N LEU A 83 8.42 10.68 5.47
CA LEU A 83 7.35 11.47 4.86
C LEU A 83 7.76 12.02 3.48
N GLY A 84 8.98 12.56 3.39
CA GLY A 84 9.50 13.14 2.15
C GLY A 84 9.65 12.09 1.04
N GLU A 85 10.19 10.91 1.36
CA GLU A 85 10.32 9.81 0.40
C GLU A 85 8.95 9.25 -0.01
N THR A 86 8.01 9.15 0.93
CA THR A 86 6.63 8.73 0.63
C THR A 86 5.99 9.67 -0.38
N ILE A 87 6.08 10.99 -0.16
CA ILE A 87 5.53 12.00 -1.06
C ILE A 87 6.20 11.93 -2.44
N ASN A 88 7.53 11.84 -2.50
CA ASN A 88 8.26 11.74 -3.76
C ASN A 88 7.91 10.47 -4.54
N PHE A 89 7.87 9.32 -3.88
CA PHE A 89 7.49 8.05 -4.48
C PHE A 89 6.06 8.10 -5.05
N MET A 90 5.12 8.67 -4.29
CA MET A 90 3.74 8.82 -4.74
C MET A 90 3.61 9.79 -5.92
N ARG A 91 4.39 10.89 -5.96
CA ARG A 91 4.41 11.81 -7.10
C ARG A 91 4.88 11.12 -8.38
N ILE A 92 5.94 10.31 -8.28
CA ILE A 92 6.43 9.49 -9.41
C ILE A 92 5.33 8.51 -9.85
N ALA A 93 4.72 7.79 -8.93
CA ALA A 93 3.65 6.85 -9.26
C ALA A 93 2.47 7.54 -9.97
N ILE A 94 2.04 8.73 -9.48
CA ILE A 94 0.95 9.50 -10.09
C ILE A 94 1.31 9.98 -11.50
N SER A 95 2.55 10.44 -11.73
CA SER A 95 3.00 10.82 -13.08
C SER A 95 2.97 9.66 -14.09
N LEU A 96 2.97 8.43 -13.58
CA LEU A 96 2.82 7.18 -14.31
C LEU A 96 1.37 6.65 -14.32
N ASN A 97 0.37 7.45 -13.92
CA ASN A 97 -1.05 7.08 -13.77
C ASN A 97 -1.34 5.95 -12.75
N LEU A 98 -0.43 5.72 -11.79
CA LEU A 98 -0.61 4.80 -10.68
C LEU A 98 -1.03 5.60 -9.45
N ASN A 99 -2.31 5.69 -9.16
CA ASN A 99 -2.85 6.61 -8.15
C ASN A 99 -3.47 5.95 -6.92
N LYS A 100 -3.44 4.62 -6.81
CA LYS A 100 -4.00 3.86 -5.68
C LYS A 100 -2.88 3.39 -4.77
N PHE A 101 -2.95 3.76 -3.50
CA PHE A 101 -1.88 3.48 -2.53
C PHE A 101 -2.40 2.77 -1.30
N LEU A 102 -1.61 1.82 -0.79
CA LEU A 102 -1.75 1.24 0.54
C LEU A 102 -0.67 1.86 1.43
N ILE A 103 -1.07 2.62 2.44
CA ILE A 103 -0.14 3.36 3.29
C ILE A 103 -0.35 2.96 4.75
N MET A 104 0.72 2.51 5.39
CA MET A 104 0.80 2.27 6.82
C MET A 104 1.35 3.53 7.51
N PRO A 105 0.94 3.87 8.72
CA PRO A 105 1.63 4.87 9.52
C PRO A 105 3.12 4.56 9.63
N PRO A 106 4.00 5.57 9.76
CA PRO A 106 5.42 5.31 9.92
C PRO A 106 5.67 4.41 11.14
N ALA A 107 6.58 3.46 11.00
CA ALA A 107 6.95 2.51 12.04
C ALA A 107 8.19 3.00 12.81
N TYR A 108 8.63 2.21 13.80
CA TYR A 108 9.83 2.37 14.64
C TYR A 108 9.64 3.29 15.84
N TYR A 109 8.98 4.45 15.71
CA TYR A 109 8.66 5.33 16.83
C TYR A 109 7.21 5.17 17.24
N SER A 110 6.88 5.52 18.47
CA SER A 110 5.49 5.56 18.96
C SER A 110 4.82 6.83 18.48
N TYR A 111 3.64 6.68 17.90
CA TYR A 111 2.81 7.79 17.41
C TYR A 111 1.42 7.73 18.03
N GLY A 112 0.81 8.89 18.24
CA GLY A 112 -0.60 9.02 18.56
C GLY A 112 -1.42 9.46 17.37
N ASP A 113 -2.73 9.62 17.57
CA ASP A 113 -3.66 10.03 16.50
C ASP A 113 -3.26 11.36 15.87
N THR A 114 -2.73 12.30 16.65
CA THR A 114 -2.36 13.63 16.17
C THR A 114 -1.24 13.56 15.12
N GLU A 115 -0.19 12.80 15.40
CA GLU A 115 0.96 12.65 14.50
C GLU A 115 0.56 11.87 13.23
N VAL A 116 -0.29 10.85 13.40
CA VAL A 116 -0.79 10.06 12.27
C VAL A 116 -1.72 10.91 11.37
N LEU A 117 -2.62 11.71 11.96
CA LEU A 117 -3.45 12.66 11.22
C LEU A 117 -2.61 13.68 10.46
N ASP A 118 -1.54 14.23 11.07
CA ASP A 118 -0.63 15.16 10.42
C ASP A 118 0.12 14.49 9.26
N PHE A 119 0.64 13.26 9.47
CA PHE A 119 1.32 12.49 8.43
C PHE A 119 0.45 12.31 7.17
N TYR A 120 -0.77 11.78 7.31
CA TYR A 120 -1.66 11.60 6.17
C TYR A 120 -2.12 12.93 5.56
N SER A 121 -2.36 13.95 6.39
CA SER A 121 -2.74 15.28 5.89
C SER A 121 -1.66 15.90 5.01
N ARG A 122 -0.38 15.80 5.41
CA ARG A 122 0.76 16.29 4.62
C ARG A 122 0.92 15.53 3.31
N ILE A 123 0.77 14.20 3.33
CA ILE A 123 0.79 13.38 2.11
C ILE A 123 -0.29 13.85 1.15
N ILE A 124 -1.55 13.90 1.60
CA ILE A 124 -2.70 14.21 0.74
C ILE A 124 -2.61 15.63 0.19
N ASN A 125 -2.21 16.61 1.01
CA ASN A 125 -2.02 17.99 0.55
C ASN A 125 -0.91 18.12 -0.49
N SER A 126 0.12 17.27 -0.42
CA SER A 126 1.25 17.26 -1.36
C SER A 126 0.98 16.46 -2.63
N VAL A 127 0.01 15.52 -2.59
CA VAL A 127 -0.33 14.59 -3.67
C VAL A 127 -1.86 14.44 -3.74
N PRO A 128 -2.62 15.49 -4.15
CA PRO A 128 -4.08 15.54 -4.01
C PRO A 128 -4.84 14.53 -4.89
N ASP A 129 -4.22 14.01 -5.95
CA ASP A 129 -4.83 13.05 -6.87
C ASP A 129 -4.74 11.59 -6.39
N CYS A 130 -4.14 11.36 -5.22
CA CYS A 130 -4.00 10.02 -4.65
C CYS A 130 -5.34 9.44 -4.17
N LYS A 131 -5.42 8.09 -4.19
CA LYS A 131 -6.43 7.28 -3.51
C LYS A 131 -5.74 6.40 -2.50
N ILE A 132 -6.03 6.61 -1.23
CA ILE A 132 -5.33 5.95 -0.11
C ILE A 132 -6.26 4.95 0.55
N ILE A 133 -5.76 3.74 0.71
CA ILE A 133 -6.27 2.72 1.62
C ILE A 133 -5.38 2.81 2.87
N LEU A 134 -5.99 3.18 4.00
CA LEU A 134 -5.31 3.16 5.28
C LEU A 134 -4.90 1.72 5.62
N TYR A 135 -3.68 1.51 6.10
CA TYR A 135 -3.23 0.18 6.46
C TYR A 135 -3.08 0.07 7.98
N ASN A 136 -4.10 -0.53 8.60
CA ASN A 136 -4.12 -0.81 10.04
C ASN A 136 -3.43 -2.15 10.31
N PHE A 137 -2.16 -2.09 10.71
CA PHE A 137 -1.39 -3.26 11.09
C PHE A 137 -0.49 -2.91 12.30
N GLU A 138 -1.11 -2.86 13.47
CA GLU A 138 -0.47 -2.48 14.73
C GLU A 138 0.85 -3.21 14.99
N LYS A 139 0.89 -4.53 14.75
CA LYS A 139 2.09 -5.33 14.96
C LYS A 139 3.32 -4.85 14.18
N LEU A 140 3.13 -4.22 13.01
CA LEU A 140 4.24 -3.71 12.19
C LEU A 140 4.48 -2.22 12.37
N SER A 141 3.42 -1.42 12.55
CA SER A 141 3.54 0.03 12.68
C SER A 141 3.75 0.50 14.12
N GLY A 142 3.39 -0.32 15.11
CA GLY A 142 3.31 0.12 16.51
C GLY A 142 2.14 1.06 16.81
N TYR A 143 1.23 1.26 15.84
CA TYR A 143 0.07 2.12 15.96
C TYR A 143 -1.21 1.42 15.48
N LYS A 144 -2.26 1.51 16.29
CA LYS A 144 -3.61 1.05 15.94
C LYS A 144 -4.50 2.25 15.68
N PHE A 145 -5.13 2.29 14.51
CA PHE A 145 -6.07 3.34 14.19
C PHE A 145 -7.25 3.36 15.18
N SER A 146 -7.46 4.49 15.83
CA SER A 146 -8.71 4.74 16.55
C SER A 146 -9.85 5.04 15.58
N LEU A 147 -11.08 4.75 15.98
CA LEU A 147 -12.27 5.12 15.19
C LEU A 147 -12.30 6.62 14.92
N LYS A 148 -11.93 7.44 15.91
CA LYS A 148 -11.87 8.90 15.80
C LYS A 148 -10.84 9.36 14.76
N CYS A 149 -9.67 8.74 14.71
CA CYS A 149 -8.65 9.04 13.70
C CYS A 149 -9.16 8.72 12.29
N VAL A 150 -9.74 7.54 12.08
CA VAL A 150 -10.29 7.14 10.78
C VAL A 150 -11.42 8.08 10.36
N GLU A 151 -12.38 8.37 11.24
CA GLU A 151 -13.49 9.28 10.97
C GLU A 151 -12.99 10.68 10.58
N THR A 152 -12.00 11.20 11.32
CA THR A 152 -11.40 12.50 11.04
C THR A 152 -10.75 12.54 9.65
N LEU A 153 -10.00 11.50 9.28
CA LEU A 153 -9.36 11.40 7.96
C LEU A 153 -10.40 11.31 6.84
N VAL A 154 -11.43 10.48 7.00
CA VAL A 154 -12.49 10.31 6.01
C VAL A 154 -13.27 11.61 5.81
N ASN A 155 -13.63 12.30 6.89
CA ASN A 155 -14.37 13.55 6.82
C ASN A 155 -13.54 14.69 6.20
N LYS A 156 -12.24 14.75 6.52
CA LYS A 156 -11.34 15.77 5.99
C LYS A 156 -10.94 15.53 4.54
N PHE A 157 -10.80 14.26 4.12
CA PHE A 157 -10.31 13.86 2.80
C PHE A 157 -11.19 12.79 2.13
N PRO A 158 -12.50 13.06 1.94
CA PRO A 158 -13.46 12.05 1.48
C PRO A 158 -13.21 11.55 0.04
N LYS A 159 -12.42 12.30 -0.74
CA LYS A 159 -12.05 11.92 -2.10
C LYS A 159 -10.77 11.08 -2.15
N GLN A 160 -9.90 11.23 -1.16
CA GLN A 160 -8.58 10.58 -1.12
C GLN A 160 -8.58 9.31 -0.27
N ILE A 161 -9.24 9.32 0.89
CA ILE A 161 -9.35 8.13 1.74
C ILE A 161 -10.49 7.27 1.20
N VAL A 162 -10.14 6.14 0.60
CA VAL A 162 -11.08 5.29 -0.13
C VAL A 162 -11.33 3.93 0.54
N GLY A 163 -10.61 3.63 1.61
CA GLY A 163 -10.79 2.39 2.37
C GLY A 163 -9.78 2.24 3.50
N ILE A 164 -9.95 1.16 4.24
CA ILE A 164 -9.01 0.70 5.25
C ILE A 164 -8.78 -0.81 5.04
N LYS A 165 -7.51 -1.22 5.08
CA LYS A 165 -7.11 -2.61 5.20
C LYS A 165 -6.82 -2.88 6.66
N ASP A 166 -7.64 -3.69 7.28
CA ASP A 166 -7.49 -4.07 8.68
C ASP A 166 -6.82 -5.44 8.78
N CYS A 167 -5.63 -5.47 9.38
CA CYS A 167 -4.86 -6.68 9.64
C CYS A 167 -4.84 -6.97 11.14
N LEU A 168 -5.99 -6.95 11.79
CA LEU A 168 -6.13 -7.38 13.16
C LEU A 168 -5.89 -8.91 13.25
N LEU A 169 -5.39 -9.33 14.40
CA LEU A 169 -4.85 -10.69 14.65
C LEU A 169 -5.90 -11.83 14.68
N TYR A 170 -7.15 -11.59 14.33
CA TYR A 170 -8.16 -12.65 14.32
C TYR A 170 -7.96 -13.71 13.22
N THR A 171 -7.01 -13.52 12.32
CA THR A 171 -6.59 -14.59 11.39
C THR A 171 -5.86 -15.75 12.09
N SER A 172 -5.33 -15.56 13.30
CA SER A 172 -4.82 -16.65 14.13
C SER A 172 -5.93 -17.35 14.91
N ASP A 173 -6.94 -16.60 15.37
CA ASP A 173 -8.08 -17.19 16.10
C ASP A 173 -9.00 -18.00 15.18
N ALA A 174 -9.16 -17.58 13.92
CA ALA A 174 -9.98 -18.33 12.95
C ALA A 174 -9.35 -19.69 12.58
N ALA A 175 -8.05 -19.89 12.80
CA ALA A 175 -7.40 -21.18 12.60
C ALA A 175 -7.51 -22.11 13.83
N ASP A 176 -7.67 -21.53 15.03
CA ASP A 176 -7.79 -22.28 16.28
C ASP A 176 -9.24 -22.73 16.57
N GLU A 177 -10.25 -22.16 15.91
CA GLU A 177 -11.66 -22.55 16.05
C GLU A 177 -12.09 -23.76 15.18
N VAL A 178 -11.19 -24.37 14.43
CA VAL A 178 -11.45 -25.51 13.53
C VAL A 178 -10.77 -26.80 14.04
N SER A 179 -10.57 -26.92 15.33
CA SER A 179 -10.09 -28.17 15.95
C SER A 179 -11.14 -28.81 16.85
#